data_c01cd6fe40517a7bc7a645affe0dbcd1
#
_entry.id   c01cd6fe40517a7bc7a645affe0dbcd1
#
_cell.length_a   1.000
_cell.length_b   1.000
_cell.length_c   1.000
_cell.angle_alpha   90.00
_cell.angle_beta   90.00
_cell.angle_gamma   90.00
#
_symmetry.space_group_name_H-M   'P 1'
#
loop_
_entity.id
_entity.type
_entity.pdbx_description
1 polymer ?
#
loop_
_entity_poly.entity_id
_entity_poly.type
_entity_poly.pdbx_seq_one_letter_code
_entity_poly.pdbx_strand_id
1 'polypeptide(L)'
;GDTGAGKSVLQRRVLMQIAERGETAIVYDPALEHTPQFFNPARGDLILNPLDVRCPYWSPSDEVMHEAEALTLATSLFPDKPHENTFFVEGPRKIFAHLLTLKPTPEELVRWMSHEEELDRLLKGTELTAFIYRGAGPQRGGVLGALNMVADSLKLLPKESETKQRWTTEEWSRQRSGWIFLTSTPRFRERLLPLMSLWLDTLVLRLMNQGDPSLRHAWFVLDELASLQRLPQLHTALTENRKSGNPVVIGFQGRSQLEVRYGHEAESMLSQPATKIFLHTSEPRAAKWISDTIGEVEMERVKETVNTQPLTIAKSKSYQNERRTEPLVLPSEISGLQRLHALLKVDNLVVPFSFPYLAPVKTQPGFIPREIKPRVVEIEKRPAQPSALAQEIRPRESENSEGIAAGQEPYFE
;
A
#
# COMPACT_ATOMS: atom_id res chain seq x y z
N GLY A 1 -11.94 -8.58 -9.22
CA GLY A 1 -13.31 -8.29 -9.68
C GLY A 1 -13.73 -6.86 -9.42
N ASP A 2 -14.63 -6.36 -10.23
CA ASP A 2 -15.09 -4.96 -10.18
C ASP A 2 -15.84 -4.63 -8.89
N THR A 3 -16.01 -3.32 -8.64
CA THR A 3 -16.80 -2.82 -7.52
C THR A 3 -18.24 -3.36 -7.61
N GLY A 4 -18.75 -3.93 -6.52
CA GLY A 4 -20.09 -4.49 -6.45
C GLY A 4 -20.23 -5.91 -7.01
N ALA A 5 -19.17 -6.55 -7.52
CA ALA A 5 -19.21 -7.94 -7.97
C ALA A 5 -19.43 -8.95 -6.83
N GLY A 6 -19.17 -8.59 -5.59
CA GLY A 6 -19.34 -9.44 -4.39
C GLY A 6 -18.07 -9.72 -3.60
N LYS A 7 -16.95 -9.05 -3.92
CA LYS A 7 -15.66 -9.23 -3.22
C LYS A 7 -15.79 -9.14 -1.69
N SER A 8 -16.35 -8.04 -1.18
CA SER A 8 -16.49 -7.82 0.27
C SER A 8 -17.45 -8.81 0.94
N VAL A 9 -18.49 -9.29 0.20
CA VAL A 9 -19.36 -10.34 0.72
C VAL A 9 -18.62 -11.65 0.88
N LEU A 10 -17.77 -12.00 -0.08
CA LEU A 10 -16.95 -13.20 -0.02
C LEU A 10 -15.93 -13.12 1.13
N GLN A 11 -15.22 -12.01 1.24
CA GLN A 11 -14.25 -11.79 2.32
C GLN A 11 -14.92 -11.84 3.70
N ARG A 12 -16.12 -11.27 3.83
CA ARG A 12 -16.92 -11.36 5.06
C ARG A 12 -17.20 -12.80 5.46
N ARG A 13 -17.54 -13.67 4.50
CA ARG A 13 -17.73 -15.11 4.75
C ARG A 13 -16.43 -15.79 5.22
N VAL A 14 -15.30 -15.43 4.62
CA VAL A 14 -13.99 -15.92 5.07
C VAL A 14 -13.72 -15.48 6.51
N LEU A 15 -13.94 -14.20 6.84
CA LEU A 15 -13.74 -13.68 8.19
C LEU A 15 -14.68 -14.33 9.21
N MET A 16 -15.92 -14.64 8.85
CA MET A 16 -16.83 -15.41 9.71
C MET A 16 -16.28 -16.79 10.04
N GLN A 17 -15.78 -17.51 9.03
CA GLN A 17 -15.20 -18.85 9.22
C GLN A 17 -13.92 -18.80 10.07
N ILE A 18 -13.08 -17.78 9.90
CA ILE A 18 -11.90 -17.57 10.75
C ILE A 18 -12.33 -17.36 12.21
N ALA A 19 -13.36 -16.54 12.43
CA ALA A 19 -13.91 -16.30 13.76
C ALA A 19 -14.51 -17.58 14.41
N GLU A 20 -15.28 -18.35 13.64
CA GLU A 20 -15.88 -19.62 14.07
C GLU A 20 -14.82 -20.68 14.44
N ARG A 21 -13.68 -20.69 13.76
CA ARG A 21 -12.54 -21.58 14.08
C ARG A 21 -11.71 -21.10 15.26
N GLY A 22 -11.98 -19.90 15.80
CA GLY A 22 -11.17 -19.30 16.85
C GLY A 22 -9.75 -18.91 16.39
N GLU A 23 -9.53 -18.77 15.08
CA GLU A 23 -8.25 -18.36 14.49
C GLU A 23 -8.12 -16.83 14.50
N THR A 24 -6.91 -16.33 14.26
CA THR A 24 -6.58 -14.92 14.33
C THR A 24 -6.51 -14.30 12.93
N ALA A 25 -6.88 -13.02 12.81
CA ALA A 25 -6.81 -12.31 11.54
C ALA A 25 -6.12 -10.95 11.65
N ILE A 26 -5.37 -10.62 10.61
CA ILE A 26 -4.82 -9.30 10.31
C ILE A 26 -5.60 -8.81 9.09
N VAL A 27 -6.45 -7.81 9.30
CA VAL A 27 -7.41 -7.34 8.30
C VAL A 27 -7.01 -5.95 7.83
N TYR A 28 -6.63 -5.81 6.58
CA TYR A 28 -6.49 -4.50 5.95
C TYR A 28 -7.83 -4.09 5.36
N ASP A 29 -8.46 -3.11 6.00
CA ASP A 29 -9.82 -2.64 5.73
C ASP A 29 -9.85 -1.13 5.43
N PRO A 30 -9.38 -0.70 4.24
CA PRO A 30 -9.26 0.71 3.89
C PRO A 30 -10.60 1.41 3.67
N ALA A 31 -11.67 0.67 3.56
CA ALA A 31 -13.03 1.17 3.34
C ALA A 31 -13.95 1.04 4.56
N LEU A 32 -13.46 0.49 5.68
CA LEU A 32 -14.24 0.25 6.90
C LEU A 32 -15.47 -0.66 6.67
N GLU A 33 -15.32 -1.64 5.78
CA GLU A 33 -16.39 -2.59 5.46
C GLU A 33 -16.48 -3.77 6.44
N HIS A 34 -15.35 -4.14 7.02
CA HIS A 34 -15.21 -5.32 7.90
C HIS A 34 -15.11 -4.94 9.37
N THR A 35 -14.36 -3.89 9.69
CA THR A 35 -14.12 -3.43 11.06
C THR A 35 -15.40 -3.22 11.87
N PRO A 36 -16.47 -2.58 11.35
CA PRO A 36 -17.70 -2.38 12.12
C PRO A 36 -18.39 -3.66 12.54
N GLN A 37 -18.14 -4.77 11.84
CA GLN A 37 -18.79 -6.06 12.09
C GLN A 37 -17.93 -6.99 12.96
N PHE A 38 -16.61 -6.99 12.73
CA PHE A 38 -15.73 -8.03 13.28
C PHE A 38 -14.87 -7.56 14.45
N PHE A 39 -14.69 -6.23 14.62
CA PHE A 39 -13.92 -5.71 15.74
C PHE A 39 -14.60 -6.02 17.07
N ASN A 40 -13.87 -6.69 17.95
CA ASN A 40 -14.34 -7.08 19.28
C ASN A 40 -13.30 -6.71 20.35
N PRO A 41 -13.51 -5.64 21.11
CA PRO A 41 -12.58 -5.23 22.15
C PRO A 41 -12.42 -6.27 23.27
N ALA A 42 -13.44 -7.09 23.53
CA ALA A 42 -13.36 -8.15 24.52
C ALA A 42 -12.44 -9.31 24.12
N ARG A 43 -12.18 -9.47 22.82
CA ARG A 43 -11.20 -10.42 22.28
C ARG A 43 -9.76 -9.90 22.38
N GLY A 44 -9.56 -8.61 22.69
CA GLY A 44 -8.27 -7.95 22.67
C GLY A 44 -7.87 -7.44 21.28
N ASP A 45 -8.85 -7.16 20.42
CA ASP A 45 -8.59 -6.67 19.07
C ASP A 45 -7.97 -5.26 19.05
N LEU A 46 -7.15 -5.03 18.06
CA LEU A 46 -6.42 -3.78 17.87
C LEU A 46 -6.88 -3.06 16.59
N ILE A 47 -6.93 -1.72 16.68
CA ILE A 47 -7.10 -0.86 15.50
C ILE A 47 -5.80 -0.10 15.27
N LEU A 48 -5.13 -0.41 14.17
CA LEU A 48 -3.94 0.31 13.72
C LEU A 48 -4.34 1.41 12.74
N ASN A 49 -4.74 2.53 13.30
CA ASN A 49 -5.02 3.78 12.60
C ASN A 49 -4.70 4.94 13.53
N PRO A 50 -3.64 5.70 13.30
CA PRO A 50 -3.20 6.75 14.22
C PRO A 50 -4.21 7.89 14.39
N LEU A 51 -5.22 7.96 13.52
CA LEU A 51 -6.31 8.93 13.62
C LEU A 51 -7.52 8.40 14.42
N ASP A 52 -7.52 7.12 14.82
CA ASP A 52 -8.54 6.51 15.65
C ASP A 52 -8.10 6.53 17.11
N VAL A 53 -9.02 6.89 18.01
CA VAL A 53 -8.75 6.98 19.45
C VAL A 53 -8.34 5.63 20.06
N ARG A 54 -8.69 4.51 19.41
CA ARG A 54 -8.38 3.13 19.82
C ARG A 54 -6.98 2.67 19.39
N CYS A 55 -6.24 3.49 18.64
CA CYS A 55 -4.91 3.13 18.20
C CYS A 55 -3.95 3.05 19.39
N PRO A 56 -3.23 1.93 19.56
CA PRO A 56 -2.24 1.82 20.64
C PRO A 56 -1.01 2.69 20.39
N TYR A 57 -0.22 2.94 21.41
CA TYR A 57 1.14 3.44 21.26
C TYR A 57 2.01 2.39 20.57
N TRP A 58 2.82 2.86 19.62
CA TRP A 58 3.78 2.06 18.90
C TRP A 58 5.00 2.90 18.53
N SER A 59 6.18 2.28 18.57
CA SER A 59 7.44 2.90 18.16
C SER A 59 8.19 2.02 17.16
N PRO A 60 8.68 2.58 16.03
CA PRO A 60 9.52 1.83 15.09
C PRO A 60 10.77 1.25 15.75
N SER A 61 11.30 1.92 16.79
CA SER A 61 12.49 1.48 17.51
C SER A 61 12.26 0.21 18.32
N ASP A 62 11.03 -0.04 18.76
CA ASP A 62 10.64 -1.26 19.49
C ASP A 62 10.61 -2.50 18.58
N GLU A 63 10.52 -2.29 17.28
CA GLU A 63 10.51 -3.37 16.30
C GLU A 63 11.91 -3.86 15.91
N VAL A 64 12.95 -3.11 16.23
CA VAL A 64 14.34 -3.48 15.90
C VAL A 64 14.92 -4.33 17.02
N MET A 65 14.85 -5.66 16.86
CA MET A 65 15.43 -6.63 17.79
C MET A 65 16.93 -6.83 17.51
N HIS A 66 17.31 -6.73 16.23
CA HIS A 66 18.68 -6.83 15.77
C HIS A 66 18.98 -5.69 14.78
N GLU A 67 20.20 -5.14 14.83
CA GLU A 67 20.60 -3.99 13.99
C GLU A 67 20.32 -4.21 12.49
N ALA A 68 20.52 -5.43 11.99
CA ALA A 68 20.23 -5.79 10.61
C ALA A 68 18.75 -5.59 10.21
N GLU A 69 17.82 -5.65 11.16
CA GLU A 69 16.38 -5.48 10.89
C GLU A 69 16.02 -4.02 10.62
N ALA A 70 16.82 -3.06 11.10
CA ALA A 70 16.57 -1.64 10.87
C ALA A 70 16.50 -1.30 9.37
N LEU A 71 17.36 -1.92 8.55
CA LEU A 71 17.35 -1.74 7.10
C LEU A 71 16.13 -2.40 6.47
N THR A 72 15.70 -3.55 6.96
CA THR A 72 14.49 -4.23 6.48
C THR A 72 13.25 -3.36 6.73
N LEU A 73 13.11 -2.78 7.92
CA LEU A 73 12.03 -1.84 8.24
C LEU A 73 12.10 -0.58 7.36
N ALA A 74 13.30 -0.04 7.13
CA ALA A 74 13.49 1.10 6.25
C ALA A 74 13.05 0.79 4.80
N THR A 75 13.28 -0.43 4.31
CA THR A 75 12.88 -0.84 2.96
C THR A 75 11.35 -0.83 2.79
N SER A 76 10.59 -1.15 3.83
CA SER A 76 9.12 -1.09 3.81
C SER A 76 8.59 0.35 3.75
N LEU A 77 9.31 1.31 4.36
CA LEU A 77 8.94 2.74 4.32
C LEU A 77 9.36 3.45 3.03
N PHE A 78 10.48 3.05 2.48
CA PHE A 78 11.04 3.60 1.25
C PHE A 78 11.14 2.48 0.18
N PRO A 79 10.02 1.96 -0.31
CA PRO A 79 10.02 0.86 -1.28
C PRO A 79 10.61 1.30 -2.62
N ASP A 80 11.14 0.33 -3.37
CA ASP A 80 11.59 0.59 -4.74
C ASP A 80 10.44 1.08 -5.59
N LYS A 81 10.71 2.08 -6.40
CA LYS A 81 9.78 2.60 -7.40
C LYS A 81 10.36 2.40 -8.79
N PRO A 82 9.55 1.94 -9.74
CA PRO A 82 10.00 1.81 -11.13
C PRO A 82 10.55 3.15 -11.64
N HIS A 83 11.71 3.10 -12.29
CA HIS A 83 12.36 4.25 -12.92
C HIS A 83 12.89 5.36 -11.97
N GLU A 84 12.82 5.19 -10.66
CA GLU A 84 13.44 6.12 -9.71
C GLU A 84 14.95 5.85 -9.59
N ASN A 85 15.74 6.92 -9.46
CA ASN A 85 17.17 6.77 -9.23
C ASN A 85 17.39 6.15 -7.83
N THR A 86 18.15 5.08 -7.79
CA THR A 86 18.46 4.31 -6.56
C THR A 86 19.05 5.17 -5.44
N PHE A 87 19.75 6.26 -5.75
CA PHE A 87 20.28 7.19 -4.77
C PHE A 87 19.18 7.79 -3.87
N PHE A 88 18.03 8.16 -4.45
CA PHE A 88 16.91 8.76 -3.71
C PHE A 88 16.08 7.74 -2.93
N VAL A 89 16.32 6.46 -3.16
CA VAL A 89 15.71 5.37 -2.40
C VAL A 89 16.66 4.88 -1.30
N GLU A 90 17.91 4.58 -1.67
CA GLU A 90 18.91 4.03 -0.75
C GLU A 90 19.39 5.04 0.31
N GLY A 91 19.53 6.31 -0.05
CA GLY A 91 19.92 7.35 0.91
C GLY A 91 18.96 7.45 2.10
N PRO A 92 17.67 7.69 1.90
CA PRO A 92 16.67 7.70 2.98
C PRO A 92 16.59 6.38 3.76
N ARG A 93 16.70 5.21 3.09
CA ARG A 93 16.69 3.89 3.76
C ARG A 93 17.83 3.77 4.76
N LYS A 94 19.05 4.02 4.32
CA LYS A 94 20.25 3.88 5.16
C LYS A 94 20.25 4.88 6.30
N ILE A 95 19.84 6.12 6.03
CA ILE A 95 19.71 7.15 7.06
C ILE A 95 18.67 6.75 8.10
N PHE A 96 17.48 6.37 7.67
CA PHE A 96 16.41 5.93 8.58
C PHE A 96 16.83 4.72 9.42
N ALA A 97 17.43 3.71 8.78
CA ALA A 97 17.95 2.54 9.48
C ALA A 97 18.98 2.92 10.56
N HIS A 98 19.92 3.81 10.23
CA HIS A 98 20.89 4.31 11.21
C HIS A 98 20.22 5.04 12.37
N LEU A 99 19.24 5.92 12.09
CA LEU A 99 18.52 6.61 13.16
C LEU A 99 17.79 5.64 14.09
N LEU A 100 17.24 4.53 13.58
CA LEU A 100 16.59 3.50 14.40
C LEU A 100 17.56 2.77 15.33
N THR A 101 18.82 2.61 14.95
CA THR A 101 19.83 1.98 15.84
C THR A 101 20.11 2.80 17.09
N LEU A 102 19.82 4.11 17.04
CA LEU A 102 19.95 5.01 18.20
C LEU A 102 18.75 4.90 19.16
N LYS A 103 17.77 4.04 18.86
CA LYS A 103 16.57 3.77 19.68
C LYS A 103 15.78 5.03 20.06
N PRO A 104 15.45 5.92 19.10
CA PRO A 104 14.65 7.11 19.38
C PRO A 104 13.21 6.78 19.74
N THR A 105 12.57 7.67 20.51
CA THR A 105 11.11 7.74 20.56
C THR A 105 10.54 8.19 19.19
N PRO A 106 9.26 7.94 18.91
CA PRO A 106 8.66 8.42 17.65
C PRO A 106 8.80 9.94 17.47
N GLU A 107 8.69 10.71 18.54
CA GLU A 107 8.84 12.16 18.52
C GLU A 107 10.27 12.61 18.20
N GLU A 108 11.27 11.94 18.78
CA GLU A 108 12.67 12.21 18.46
C GLU A 108 12.99 11.84 17.04
N LEU A 109 12.54 10.67 16.57
CA LEU A 109 12.75 10.22 15.19
C LEU A 109 12.16 11.22 14.19
N VAL A 110 10.93 11.69 14.41
CA VAL A 110 10.29 12.72 13.60
C VAL A 110 11.09 14.03 13.63
N ARG A 111 11.55 14.45 14.80
CA ARG A 111 12.37 15.65 14.94
C ARG A 111 13.66 15.54 14.14
N TRP A 112 14.38 14.45 14.30
CA TRP A 112 15.64 14.21 13.59
C TRP A 112 15.50 14.20 12.07
N MET A 113 14.42 13.58 11.55
CA MET A 113 14.14 13.57 10.13
C MET A 113 13.67 14.91 9.57
N SER A 114 13.15 15.80 10.42
CA SER A 114 12.57 17.09 10.02
C SER A 114 13.50 18.29 10.24
N HIS A 115 14.60 18.14 10.98
CA HIS A 115 15.54 19.24 11.30
C HIS A 115 16.92 18.93 10.72
N GLU A 116 17.29 19.65 9.69
CA GLU A 116 18.53 19.42 8.95
C GLU A 116 19.79 19.47 9.81
N GLU A 117 19.86 20.42 10.76
CA GLU A 117 21.03 20.59 11.63
C GLU A 117 21.19 19.42 12.60
N GLU A 118 20.09 18.90 13.13
CA GLU A 118 20.12 17.70 13.99
C GLU A 118 20.53 16.47 13.19
N LEU A 119 20.00 16.31 11.99
CA LEU A 119 20.34 15.21 11.09
C LEU A 119 21.83 15.26 10.71
N ASP A 120 22.35 16.43 10.31
CA ASP A 120 23.77 16.61 10.00
C ASP A 120 24.65 16.22 11.19
N ARG A 121 24.25 16.58 12.42
CA ARG A 121 24.99 16.23 13.64
C ARG A 121 25.01 14.73 13.91
N LEU A 122 23.86 14.06 13.76
CA LEU A 122 23.73 12.61 14.01
C LEU A 122 24.48 11.78 12.98
N LEU A 123 24.58 12.25 11.73
CA LEU A 123 25.29 11.54 10.67
C LEU A 123 26.75 11.91 10.56
N LYS A 124 27.25 12.89 11.34
CA LYS A 124 28.64 13.36 11.30
C LYS A 124 29.60 12.21 11.62
N GLY A 125 30.55 12.00 10.72
CA GLY A 125 31.58 10.95 10.89
C GLY A 125 31.12 9.58 10.36
N THR A 126 29.91 9.44 9.83
CA THR A 126 29.46 8.24 9.14
C THR A 126 29.59 8.42 7.62
N GLU A 127 29.60 7.31 6.88
CA GLU A 127 29.55 7.32 5.42
C GLU A 127 28.25 7.93 4.87
N LEU A 128 27.19 7.99 5.70
CA LEU A 128 25.88 8.49 5.33
C LEU A 128 25.85 10.00 5.05
N THR A 129 26.87 10.73 5.53
CA THR A 129 27.06 12.16 5.20
C THR A 129 27.11 12.41 3.70
N ALA A 130 27.54 11.42 2.90
CA ALA A 130 27.59 11.53 1.45
C ALA A 130 26.18 11.74 0.83
N PHE A 131 25.12 11.15 1.41
CA PHE A 131 23.74 11.30 0.91
C PHE A 131 23.14 12.68 1.17
N ILE A 132 23.66 13.40 2.16
CA ILE A 132 23.18 14.73 2.56
C ILE A 132 24.27 15.82 2.43
N TYR A 133 25.22 15.61 1.53
CA TYR A 133 26.30 16.57 1.33
C TYR A 133 25.77 17.96 0.95
N ARG A 134 26.14 19.00 1.70
CA ARG A 134 25.63 20.36 1.53
C ARG A 134 25.99 20.98 0.17
N GLY A 135 27.10 20.57 -0.43
CA GLY A 135 27.52 21.02 -1.78
C GLY A 135 26.67 20.47 -2.93
N ALA A 136 25.82 19.48 -2.69
CA ALA A 136 24.94 18.84 -3.68
C ALA A 136 23.46 19.15 -3.36
N GLY A 137 23.08 20.42 -3.42
CA GLY A 137 21.77 20.93 -2.99
C GLY A 137 20.55 20.14 -3.50
N PRO A 138 20.40 19.89 -4.82
CA PRO A 138 19.26 19.13 -5.36
C PRO A 138 19.19 17.69 -4.84
N GLN A 139 20.33 17.00 -4.74
CA GLN A 139 20.41 15.62 -4.22
C GLN A 139 20.06 15.58 -2.75
N ARG A 140 20.64 16.47 -1.93
CA ARG A 140 20.30 16.64 -0.52
C ARG A 140 18.79 16.89 -0.35
N GLY A 141 18.24 17.84 -1.10
CA GLY A 141 16.83 18.17 -1.06
C GLY A 141 15.91 16.97 -1.36
N GLY A 142 16.28 16.12 -2.31
CA GLY A 142 15.55 14.91 -2.62
C GLY A 142 15.54 13.89 -1.47
N VAL A 143 16.70 13.64 -0.86
CA VAL A 143 16.83 12.73 0.30
C VAL A 143 16.06 13.27 1.51
N LEU A 144 16.22 14.55 1.86
CA LEU A 144 15.49 15.18 2.95
C LEU A 144 13.98 15.21 2.71
N GLY A 145 13.55 15.45 1.46
CA GLY A 145 12.14 15.40 1.06
C GLY A 145 11.53 14.02 1.31
N ALA A 146 12.23 12.95 0.94
CA ALA A 146 11.78 11.58 1.19
C ALA A 146 11.66 11.27 2.70
N LEU A 147 12.65 11.66 3.50
CA LEU A 147 12.60 11.51 4.95
C LEU A 147 11.44 12.29 5.58
N ASN A 148 11.20 13.53 5.14
CA ASN A 148 10.09 14.35 5.62
C ASN A 148 8.71 13.75 5.29
N MET A 149 8.53 13.14 4.12
CA MET A 149 7.27 12.45 3.78
C MET A 149 6.94 11.33 4.76
N VAL A 150 7.93 10.55 5.16
CA VAL A 150 7.75 9.50 6.18
C VAL A 150 7.54 10.11 7.57
N ALA A 151 8.31 11.14 7.93
CA ALA A 151 8.14 11.86 9.18
C ALA A 151 6.70 12.39 9.35
N ASP A 152 6.08 12.87 8.27
CA ASP A 152 4.69 13.36 8.29
C ASP A 152 3.67 12.27 8.61
N SER A 153 3.93 11.03 8.23
CA SER A 153 3.10 9.88 8.64
C SER A 153 3.32 9.54 10.11
N LEU A 154 4.58 9.50 10.56
CA LEU A 154 4.94 9.18 11.94
C LEU A 154 4.47 10.26 12.95
N LYS A 155 4.35 11.52 12.52
CA LYS A 155 3.76 12.61 13.34
C LYS A 155 2.33 12.33 13.80
N LEU A 156 1.63 11.46 13.10
CA LEU A 156 0.25 11.09 13.42
C LEU A 156 0.14 10.03 14.51
N LEU A 157 1.23 9.36 14.86
CA LEU A 157 1.22 8.34 15.92
C LEU A 157 0.75 8.94 17.26
N PRO A 158 -0.04 8.18 18.03
CA PRO A 158 -0.39 8.60 19.38
C PRO A 158 0.86 8.60 20.27
N LYS A 159 0.95 9.58 21.15
CA LYS A 159 1.98 9.61 22.18
C LYS A 159 1.68 8.56 23.25
N GLU A 160 2.70 8.11 23.96
CA GLU A 160 2.52 7.17 25.06
C GLU A 160 1.56 7.69 26.14
N SER A 161 1.55 9.00 26.38
CA SER A 161 0.62 9.67 27.30
C SER A 161 -0.84 9.77 26.81
N GLU A 162 -1.08 9.57 25.53
CA GLU A 162 -2.41 9.69 24.89
C GLU A 162 -3.15 8.34 24.80
N THR A 163 -2.47 7.23 25.05
CA THR A 163 -3.05 5.88 24.98
C THR A 163 -2.65 5.04 26.19
N LYS A 164 -3.53 4.13 26.56
CA LYS A 164 -3.28 3.19 27.69
C LYS A 164 -2.65 1.88 27.25
N GLN A 165 -2.59 1.64 25.96
CA GLN A 165 -2.16 0.37 25.37
C GLN A 165 -0.88 0.60 24.56
N ARG A 166 0.13 -0.21 24.84
CA ARG A 166 1.35 -0.34 24.04
C ARG A 166 1.25 -1.60 23.21
N TRP A 167 1.79 -1.58 22.01
CA TRP A 167 1.77 -2.71 21.10
C TRP A 167 3.07 -2.79 20.31
N THR A 168 3.52 -4.02 20.06
CA THR A 168 4.60 -4.33 19.11
C THR A 168 4.20 -5.51 18.25
N THR A 169 4.75 -5.58 17.04
CA THR A 169 4.50 -6.71 16.14
C THR A 169 5.09 -8.00 16.70
N GLU A 170 6.24 -7.90 17.36
CA GLU A 170 6.93 -9.04 17.98
C GLU A 170 6.10 -9.69 19.08
N GLU A 171 5.63 -8.92 20.04
CA GLU A 171 4.82 -9.45 21.15
C GLU A 171 3.52 -10.05 20.64
N TRP A 172 2.81 -9.32 19.76
CA TRP A 172 1.55 -9.81 19.20
C TRP A 172 1.75 -11.10 18.39
N SER A 173 2.81 -11.19 17.60
CA SER A 173 3.07 -12.36 16.77
C SER A 173 3.33 -13.63 17.58
N ARG A 174 3.88 -13.51 18.78
CA ARG A 174 4.08 -14.62 19.73
C ARG A 174 2.78 -15.02 20.42
N GLN A 175 1.97 -14.05 20.81
CA GLN A 175 0.74 -14.32 21.56
C GLN A 175 -0.44 -14.65 20.65
N ARG A 176 -0.52 -14.02 19.47
CA ARG A 176 -1.62 -14.09 18.49
C ARG A 176 -2.99 -13.93 19.17
N SER A 177 -3.09 -13.00 20.14
CA SER A 177 -4.29 -12.69 20.90
C SER A 177 -5.02 -11.52 20.26
N GLY A 178 -6.30 -11.74 19.93
CA GLY A 178 -7.11 -10.74 19.24
C GLY A 178 -6.77 -10.59 17.73
N TRP A 179 -7.61 -9.85 17.03
CA TRP A 179 -7.40 -9.52 15.64
C TRP A 179 -6.78 -8.13 15.50
N ILE A 180 -6.10 -7.90 14.39
CA ILE A 180 -5.57 -6.59 14.02
C ILE A 180 -6.36 -6.05 12.84
N PHE A 181 -6.83 -4.81 12.96
CA PHE A 181 -7.48 -4.07 11.87
C PHE A 181 -6.64 -2.88 11.49
N LEU A 182 -6.06 -2.91 10.28
CA LEU A 182 -5.41 -1.77 9.67
C LEU A 182 -6.46 -1.01 8.89
N THR A 183 -6.83 0.16 9.39
CA THR A 183 -7.93 0.95 8.82
C THR A 183 -7.49 2.32 8.35
N SER A 184 -8.20 2.86 7.37
CA SER A 184 -8.01 4.25 6.95
C SER A 184 -9.34 4.88 6.55
N THR A 185 -9.32 6.17 6.30
CA THR A 185 -10.42 6.85 5.62
C THR A 185 -9.91 7.40 4.29
N PRO A 186 -10.72 7.48 3.24
CA PRO A 186 -10.28 7.96 1.92
C PRO A 186 -9.54 9.30 1.97
N ARG A 187 -9.99 10.21 2.85
CA ARG A 187 -9.43 11.55 3.04
C ARG A 187 -7.95 11.55 3.49
N PHE A 188 -7.55 10.56 4.28
CA PHE A 188 -6.24 10.53 4.91
C PHE A 188 -5.39 9.34 4.47
N ARG A 189 -5.90 8.51 3.57
CA ARG A 189 -5.26 7.25 3.15
C ARG A 189 -3.82 7.46 2.69
N GLU A 190 -3.59 8.36 1.76
CA GLU A 190 -2.25 8.61 1.21
C GLU A 190 -1.22 8.97 2.29
N ARG A 191 -1.64 9.79 3.25
CA ARG A 191 -0.76 10.20 4.35
C ARG A 191 -0.46 9.06 5.33
N LEU A 192 -1.34 8.07 5.43
CA LEU A 192 -1.17 6.91 6.31
C LEU A 192 -0.47 5.73 5.62
N LEU A 193 -0.37 5.74 4.29
CA LEU A 193 0.17 4.62 3.51
C LEU A 193 1.54 4.14 3.98
N PRO A 194 2.55 4.99 4.24
CA PRO A 194 3.87 4.53 4.69
C PRO A 194 3.77 3.73 5.98
N LEU A 195 3.01 4.23 6.94
CA LEU A 195 2.87 3.61 8.25
C LEU A 195 2.08 2.29 8.18
N MET A 196 0.98 2.27 7.43
CA MET A 196 0.19 1.04 7.24
C MET A 196 0.98 -0.05 6.54
N SER A 197 1.74 0.34 5.52
CA SER A 197 2.61 -0.59 4.80
C SER A 197 3.71 -1.13 5.72
N LEU A 198 4.31 -0.28 6.54
CA LEU A 198 5.31 -0.70 7.51
C LEU A 198 4.74 -1.70 8.53
N TRP A 199 3.61 -1.40 9.15
CA TRP A 199 2.97 -2.30 10.12
C TRP A 199 2.64 -3.67 9.52
N LEU A 200 2.04 -3.66 8.32
CA LEU A 200 1.67 -4.90 7.65
C LEU A 200 2.90 -5.72 7.25
N ASP A 201 3.90 -5.06 6.69
CA ASP A 201 5.12 -5.73 6.23
C ASP A 201 5.94 -6.29 7.40
N THR A 202 5.98 -5.56 8.54
CA THR A 202 6.62 -6.04 9.77
C THR A 202 5.88 -7.23 10.37
N LEU A 203 4.54 -7.22 10.36
CA LEU A 203 3.73 -8.39 10.77
C LEU A 203 4.01 -9.60 9.88
N VAL A 204 4.11 -9.41 8.57
CA VAL A 204 4.50 -10.48 7.64
C VAL A 204 5.87 -11.03 8.02
N LEU A 205 6.87 -10.17 8.21
CA LEU A 205 8.23 -10.56 8.58
C LEU A 205 8.27 -11.39 9.88
N ARG A 206 7.56 -10.95 10.92
CA ARG A 206 7.51 -11.65 12.21
C ARG A 206 6.84 -13.01 12.09
N LEU A 207 5.70 -13.09 11.43
CA LEU A 207 4.93 -14.32 11.29
C LEU A 207 5.59 -15.35 10.37
N MET A 208 6.38 -14.91 9.38
CA MET A 208 7.15 -15.83 8.53
C MET A 208 8.26 -16.57 9.30
N ASN A 209 8.85 -15.92 10.30
CA ASN A 209 9.95 -16.50 11.07
C ASN A 209 9.49 -17.43 12.20
N GLN A 210 8.19 -17.52 12.45
CA GLN A 210 7.62 -18.32 13.55
C GLN A 210 6.94 -19.58 13.01
N GLY A 211 7.73 -20.64 12.85
CA GLY A 211 7.25 -21.95 12.41
C GLY A 211 6.73 -22.86 13.55
N ASP A 212 6.21 -22.32 14.65
CA ASP A 212 5.63 -23.14 15.72
C ASP A 212 4.21 -23.62 15.34
N PRO A 213 4.02 -24.93 15.07
CA PRO A 213 2.72 -25.48 14.69
C PRO A 213 1.68 -25.46 15.83
N SER A 214 2.10 -25.20 17.07
CA SER A 214 1.19 -25.08 18.21
C SER A 214 0.47 -23.72 18.27
N LEU A 215 1.00 -22.71 17.56
CA LEU A 215 0.40 -21.39 17.50
C LEU A 215 -0.82 -21.38 16.57
N ARG A 216 -1.82 -20.57 16.94
CA ARG A 216 -3.00 -20.34 16.10
C ARG A 216 -2.57 -19.75 14.74
N HIS A 217 -3.26 -20.15 13.68
CA HIS A 217 -3.06 -19.52 12.37
C HIS A 217 -3.40 -18.03 12.43
N ALA A 218 -2.55 -17.21 11.83
CA ALA A 218 -2.80 -15.80 11.64
C ALA A 218 -3.08 -15.54 10.16
N TRP A 219 -4.34 -15.26 9.85
CA TRP A 219 -4.80 -14.97 8.49
C TRP A 219 -4.51 -13.54 8.11
N PHE A 220 -3.88 -13.32 6.97
CA PHE A 220 -3.82 -12.01 6.35
C PHE A 220 -5.01 -11.88 5.39
N VAL A 221 -5.90 -10.93 5.65
CA VAL A 221 -7.05 -10.61 4.78
C VAL A 221 -6.90 -9.19 4.28
N LEU A 222 -6.40 -9.06 3.06
CA LEU A 222 -6.03 -7.79 2.43
C LEU A 222 -7.11 -7.42 1.40
N ASP A 223 -8.07 -6.58 1.78
CA ASP A 223 -9.24 -6.26 0.93
C ASP A 223 -8.85 -5.60 -0.41
N GLU A 224 -7.90 -4.66 -0.39
CA GLU A 224 -7.44 -3.96 -1.60
C GLU A 224 -5.92 -3.77 -1.55
N LEU A 225 -5.19 -4.82 -1.95
CA LEU A 225 -3.72 -4.81 -1.90
C LEU A 225 -3.11 -3.65 -2.71
N ALA A 226 -3.69 -3.35 -3.86
CA ALA A 226 -3.17 -2.30 -4.75
C ALA A 226 -3.25 -0.89 -4.15
N SER A 227 -4.03 -0.69 -3.10
CA SER A 227 -4.14 0.59 -2.38
C SER A 227 -3.02 0.82 -1.36
N LEU A 228 -2.18 -0.17 -1.07
CA LEU A 228 -0.98 -0.07 -0.24
C LEU A 228 0.24 0.34 -1.08
N GLN A 229 1.33 0.72 -0.41
CA GLN A 229 2.65 0.76 -1.05
C GLN A 229 3.10 -0.66 -1.40
N ARG A 230 4.16 -0.79 -2.19
CA ARG A 230 4.79 -2.09 -2.39
C ARG A 230 5.28 -2.64 -1.05
N LEU A 231 4.93 -3.88 -0.76
CA LEU A 231 5.29 -4.61 0.46
C LEU A 231 6.37 -5.64 0.12
N PRO A 232 7.66 -5.35 0.41
CA PRO A 232 8.76 -6.25 0.04
C PRO A 232 8.64 -7.63 0.69
N GLN A 233 8.19 -7.69 1.95
CA GLN A 233 8.08 -8.94 2.69
C GLN A 233 6.89 -9.79 2.23
N LEU A 234 5.82 -9.15 1.74
CA LEU A 234 4.64 -9.88 1.24
C LEU A 234 4.96 -10.75 0.02
N HIS A 235 5.79 -10.26 -0.90
CA HIS A 235 6.22 -11.07 -2.05
C HIS A 235 6.92 -12.34 -1.58
N THR A 236 7.86 -12.21 -0.66
CA THR A 236 8.56 -13.35 -0.05
C THR A 236 7.59 -14.26 0.71
N ALA A 237 6.63 -13.68 1.44
CA ALA A 237 5.61 -14.45 2.16
C ALA A 237 4.77 -15.32 1.21
N LEU A 238 4.33 -14.78 0.09
CA LEU A 238 3.51 -15.53 -0.86
C LEU A 238 4.26 -16.71 -1.48
N THR A 239 5.58 -16.59 -1.65
CA THR A 239 6.43 -17.64 -2.24
C THR A 239 6.89 -18.67 -1.21
N GLU A 240 7.13 -18.28 0.05
CA GLU A 240 7.80 -19.13 1.05
C GLU A 240 6.92 -19.47 2.27
N ASN A 241 5.79 -18.77 2.47
CA ASN A 241 5.00 -18.81 3.70
C ASN A 241 4.25 -20.12 3.97
N ARG A 242 4.29 -21.09 3.05
CA ARG A 242 3.64 -22.41 3.26
C ARG A 242 4.09 -23.10 4.54
N LYS A 243 5.34 -22.87 4.94
CA LYS A 243 5.92 -23.48 6.15
C LYS A 243 5.47 -22.85 7.45
N SER A 244 5.11 -21.56 7.44
CA SER A 244 4.71 -20.83 8.65
C SER A 244 3.23 -21.00 9.02
N GLY A 245 2.43 -21.62 8.12
CA GLY A 245 1.01 -21.90 8.37
C GLY A 245 0.12 -20.65 8.46
N ASN A 246 0.55 -19.50 7.95
CA ASN A 246 -0.23 -18.25 7.99
C ASN A 246 -0.88 -17.98 6.62
N PRO A 247 -2.18 -18.25 6.44
CA PRO A 247 -2.85 -18.07 5.16
C PRO A 247 -2.97 -16.61 4.76
N VAL A 248 -2.86 -16.34 3.46
CA VAL A 248 -2.98 -15.00 2.89
C VAL A 248 -4.13 -14.95 1.88
N VAL A 249 -5.08 -14.06 2.11
CA VAL A 249 -6.19 -13.74 1.22
C VAL A 249 -5.96 -12.34 0.65
N ILE A 250 -5.78 -12.26 -0.66
CA ILE A 250 -5.53 -11.00 -1.36
C ILE A 250 -6.74 -10.64 -2.21
N GLY A 251 -7.30 -9.46 -1.95
CA GLY A 251 -8.31 -8.84 -2.81
C GLY A 251 -7.70 -7.73 -3.66
N PHE A 252 -8.14 -7.63 -4.91
CA PHE A 252 -7.83 -6.51 -5.81
C PHE A 252 -8.91 -6.38 -6.88
N GLN A 253 -9.06 -5.20 -7.46
CA GLN A 253 -10.09 -4.94 -8.47
C GLN A 253 -9.60 -5.27 -9.87
N GLY A 254 -8.43 -4.76 -10.26
CA GLY A 254 -7.84 -4.95 -11.57
C GLY A 254 -6.39 -5.42 -11.51
N ARG A 255 -5.98 -6.25 -12.47
CA ARG A 255 -4.60 -6.72 -12.62
C ARG A 255 -3.65 -5.54 -12.87
N SER A 256 -4.05 -4.58 -13.69
CA SER A 256 -3.28 -3.39 -14.04
C SER A 256 -2.84 -2.58 -12.83
N GLN A 257 -3.68 -2.48 -11.80
CA GLN A 257 -3.34 -1.78 -10.55
C GLN A 257 -2.22 -2.48 -9.77
N LEU A 258 -2.22 -3.81 -9.78
CA LEU A 258 -1.17 -4.60 -9.14
C LEU A 258 0.16 -4.49 -9.91
N GLU A 259 0.10 -4.51 -11.25
CA GLU A 259 1.27 -4.32 -12.10
C GLU A 259 1.94 -2.94 -11.92
N VAL A 260 1.17 -1.90 -11.70
CA VAL A 260 1.70 -0.56 -11.38
C VAL A 260 2.49 -0.56 -10.07
N ARG A 261 2.08 -1.35 -9.08
CA ARG A 261 2.75 -1.42 -7.75
C ARG A 261 3.95 -2.35 -7.71
N TYR A 262 3.84 -3.52 -8.35
CA TYR A 262 4.80 -4.60 -8.22
C TYR A 262 5.58 -4.88 -9.52
N GLY A 263 5.24 -4.20 -10.64
CA GLY A 263 5.91 -4.44 -11.92
C GLY A 263 5.82 -5.90 -12.33
N HIS A 264 6.96 -6.48 -12.74
CA HIS A 264 7.04 -7.89 -13.15
C HIS A 264 6.74 -8.89 -12.03
N GLU A 265 6.92 -8.51 -10.78
CA GLU A 265 6.63 -9.39 -9.64
C GLU A 265 5.13 -9.67 -9.48
N ALA A 266 4.26 -8.81 -10.01
CA ALA A 266 2.82 -9.03 -10.00
C ALA A 266 2.43 -10.38 -10.62
N GLU A 267 3.12 -10.82 -11.68
CA GLU A 267 2.88 -12.11 -12.31
C GLU A 267 3.18 -13.28 -11.36
N SER A 268 4.34 -13.25 -10.70
CA SER A 268 4.69 -14.27 -9.72
C SER A 268 3.72 -14.31 -8.54
N MET A 269 3.34 -13.14 -8.02
CA MET A 269 2.37 -13.03 -6.92
C MET A 269 0.99 -13.60 -7.30
N LEU A 270 0.55 -13.41 -8.54
CA LEU A 270 -0.72 -13.91 -9.03
C LEU A 270 -0.70 -15.42 -9.34
N SER A 271 0.48 -15.96 -9.67
CA SER A 271 0.65 -17.39 -9.95
C SER A 271 0.70 -18.25 -8.69
N GLN A 272 1.27 -17.74 -7.60
CA GLN A 272 1.49 -18.50 -6.35
C GLN A 272 0.22 -19.01 -5.64
N PRO A 273 -0.88 -18.26 -5.52
CA PRO A 273 -2.06 -18.75 -4.80
C PRO A 273 -2.63 -20.02 -5.45
N ALA A 274 -2.70 -21.12 -4.70
CA ALA A 274 -3.29 -22.36 -5.16
C ALA A 274 -4.81 -22.25 -5.39
N THR A 275 -5.47 -21.38 -4.61
CA THR A 275 -6.91 -21.09 -4.72
C THR A 275 -7.11 -19.72 -5.32
N LYS A 276 -7.86 -19.65 -6.42
CA LYS A 276 -8.20 -18.39 -7.08
C LYS A 276 -9.72 -18.29 -7.22
N ILE A 277 -10.27 -17.12 -6.88
CA ILE A 277 -11.71 -16.84 -7.02
C ILE A 277 -11.87 -15.66 -7.96
N PHE A 278 -12.49 -15.90 -9.09
CA PHE A 278 -12.70 -14.91 -10.12
C PHE A 278 -14.15 -14.42 -10.09
N LEU A 279 -14.31 -13.14 -9.87
CA LEU A 279 -15.58 -12.43 -9.93
C LEU A 279 -15.68 -11.67 -11.26
N HIS A 280 -16.84 -11.11 -11.55
CA HIS A 280 -17.07 -10.23 -12.70
C HIS A 280 -15.97 -9.17 -12.83
N THR A 281 -15.48 -8.96 -14.05
CA THR A 281 -14.59 -7.85 -14.39
C THR A 281 -14.93 -7.29 -15.76
N SER A 282 -15.00 -5.97 -15.86
CA SER A 282 -15.20 -5.23 -17.12
C SER A 282 -13.87 -4.94 -17.84
N GLU A 283 -12.71 -5.16 -17.18
CA GLU A 283 -11.38 -4.94 -17.77
C GLU A 283 -11.06 -6.07 -18.77
N PRO A 284 -10.92 -5.79 -20.10
CA PRO A 284 -10.70 -6.84 -21.10
C PRO A 284 -9.40 -7.63 -20.89
N ARG A 285 -8.34 -6.95 -20.44
CA ARG A 285 -7.05 -7.61 -20.14
C ARG A 285 -7.16 -8.55 -18.96
N ALA A 286 -7.91 -8.17 -17.92
CA ALA A 286 -8.17 -9.01 -16.77
C ALA A 286 -9.05 -10.21 -17.14
N ALA A 287 -10.10 -10.03 -17.93
CA ALA A 287 -10.95 -11.11 -18.42
C ALA A 287 -10.17 -12.12 -19.26
N LYS A 288 -9.28 -11.63 -20.16
CA LYS A 288 -8.42 -12.49 -20.94
C LYS A 288 -7.44 -13.26 -20.04
N TRP A 289 -6.76 -12.58 -19.12
CA TRP A 289 -5.84 -13.23 -18.18
C TRP A 289 -6.52 -14.30 -17.32
N ILE A 290 -7.76 -14.07 -16.89
CA ILE A 290 -8.55 -15.05 -16.14
C ILE A 290 -8.84 -16.26 -17.01
N SER A 291 -9.29 -16.07 -18.26
CA SER A 291 -9.52 -17.12 -19.23
C SER A 291 -8.26 -17.98 -19.47
N ASP A 292 -7.13 -17.32 -19.73
CA ASP A 292 -5.84 -17.98 -19.93
C ASP A 292 -5.38 -18.73 -18.65
N THR A 293 -5.63 -18.17 -17.45
CA THR A 293 -5.32 -18.80 -16.14
C THR A 293 -6.19 -20.03 -15.88
N ILE A 294 -7.46 -20.00 -16.29
CA ILE A 294 -8.39 -21.14 -16.16
C ILE A 294 -7.89 -22.27 -17.04
N GLY A 295 -7.46 -21.97 -18.26
CA GLY A 295 -6.90 -22.90 -19.20
C GLY A 295 -7.83 -23.26 -20.35
N GLU A 296 -7.40 -24.20 -21.14
CA GLU A 296 -8.04 -24.61 -22.38
C GLU A 296 -8.50 -26.06 -22.30
N VAL A 297 -9.46 -26.42 -23.13
CA VAL A 297 -9.98 -27.78 -23.29
C VAL A 297 -9.91 -28.19 -24.75
N GLU A 298 -9.52 -29.43 -25.01
CA GLU A 298 -9.57 -30.03 -26.35
C GLU A 298 -11.02 -30.51 -26.60
N MET A 299 -11.64 -29.98 -27.65
CA MET A 299 -12.98 -30.37 -28.08
C MET A 299 -12.90 -31.07 -29.43
N GLU A 300 -13.55 -32.23 -29.55
CA GLU A 300 -13.76 -32.89 -30.84
C GLU A 300 -15.09 -32.43 -31.42
N ARG A 301 -15.04 -31.81 -32.59
CA ARG A 301 -16.24 -31.42 -33.35
C ARG A 301 -16.32 -32.22 -34.64
N VAL A 302 -17.50 -32.80 -34.90
CA VAL A 302 -17.79 -33.41 -36.17
C VAL A 302 -18.19 -32.32 -37.15
N LYS A 303 -17.35 -32.06 -38.14
CA LYS A 303 -17.69 -31.14 -39.23
C LYS A 303 -18.34 -31.89 -40.35
N GLU A 304 -19.60 -31.62 -40.59
CA GLU A 304 -20.35 -32.10 -41.76
C GLU A 304 -20.09 -31.17 -42.96
N THR A 305 -19.47 -31.67 -43.98
CA THR A 305 -19.29 -30.95 -45.25
C THR A 305 -20.25 -31.57 -46.27
N VAL A 306 -21.20 -30.79 -46.74
CA VAL A 306 -22.14 -31.19 -47.78
C VAL A 306 -21.64 -30.68 -49.13
N ASN A 307 -21.10 -31.57 -49.98
CA ASN A 307 -20.72 -31.24 -51.33
C ASN A 307 -21.93 -31.37 -52.25
N THR A 308 -22.41 -30.27 -52.78
CA THR A 308 -23.49 -30.26 -53.80
C THR A 308 -22.80 -30.04 -55.15
N GLN A 309 -22.78 -31.07 -56.02
CA GLN A 309 -22.31 -30.91 -57.40
C GLN A 309 -23.46 -30.35 -58.25
N PRO A 310 -23.22 -29.27 -59.06
CA PRO A 310 -24.30 -28.63 -59.80
C PRO A 310 -24.98 -29.46 -60.91
N LEU A 311 -24.46 -30.63 -61.22
CA LEU A 311 -24.91 -31.46 -62.35
C LEU A 311 -25.44 -32.84 -61.93
N THR A 312 -25.42 -33.22 -60.65
CA THR A 312 -25.98 -34.48 -60.17
C THR A 312 -26.72 -34.29 -58.87
N ILE A 313 -27.90 -34.91 -58.75
CA ILE A 313 -28.81 -34.88 -57.58
C ILE A 313 -28.16 -35.61 -56.34
N ALA A 314 -26.93 -36.08 -56.43
CA ALA A 314 -26.26 -36.81 -55.36
C ALA A 314 -25.57 -35.82 -54.40
N LYS A 315 -26.10 -35.68 -53.18
CA LYS A 315 -25.46 -35.04 -52.06
C LYS A 315 -24.51 -36.03 -51.37
N SER A 316 -23.21 -35.80 -51.45
CA SER A 316 -22.27 -36.55 -50.62
C SER A 316 -22.01 -35.78 -49.31
N LYS A 317 -22.19 -36.48 -48.20
CA LYS A 317 -21.89 -35.97 -46.87
C LYS A 317 -20.52 -36.57 -46.44
N SER A 318 -19.60 -35.71 -46.13
CA SER A 318 -18.33 -36.09 -45.51
C SER A 318 -18.31 -35.65 -44.07
N TYR A 319 -17.96 -36.53 -43.15
CA TYR A 319 -17.81 -36.24 -41.73
C TYR A 319 -16.30 -36.24 -41.45
N GLN A 320 -15.80 -35.09 -40.90
CA GLN A 320 -14.41 -34.97 -40.50
C GLN A 320 -14.38 -34.60 -39.00
N ASN A 321 -13.70 -35.40 -38.20
CA ASN A 321 -13.44 -35.04 -36.82
C ASN A 321 -12.34 -33.98 -36.79
N GLU A 322 -12.68 -32.78 -36.35
CA GLU A 322 -11.75 -31.70 -36.13
C GLU A 322 -11.52 -31.53 -34.61
N ARG A 323 -10.27 -31.67 -34.18
CA ARG A 323 -9.88 -31.39 -32.81
C ARG A 323 -9.49 -29.93 -32.73
N ARG A 324 -10.11 -29.18 -31.82
CA ARG A 324 -9.81 -27.78 -31.55
C ARG A 324 -9.59 -27.60 -30.08
N THR A 325 -8.55 -26.84 -29.74
CA THR A 325 -8.33 -26.30 -28.39
C THR A 325 -9.07 -25.00 -28.25
N GLU A 326 -9.98 -24.93 -27.31
CA GLU A 326 -10.77 -23.73 -27.02
C GLU A 326 -10.64 -23.39 -25.53
N PRO A 327 -10.68 -22.08 -25.15
CA PRO A 327 -10.71 -21.70 -23.74
C PRO A 327 -11.87 -22.39 -23.01
N LEU A 328 -11.59 -22.94 -21.82
CA LEU A 328 -12.63 -23.58 -21.00
C LEU A 328 -13.73 -22.57 -20.57
N VAL A 329 -13.34 -21.30 -20.37
CA VAL A 329 -14.23 -20.17 -20.09
C VAL A 329 -13.80 -19.00 -20.95
N LEU A 330 -14.70 -18.46 -21.74
CA LEU A 330 -14.41 -17.33 -22.62
C LEU A 330 -14.24 -16.02 -21.82
N PRO A 331 -13.43 -15.07 -22.29
CA PRO A 331 -13.33 -13.74 -21.68
C PRO A 331 -14.68 -13.02 -21.59
N SER A 332 -15.55 -13.22 -22.58
CA SER A 332 -16.93 -12.67 -22.58
C SER A 332 -17.80 -13.25 -21.48
N GLU A 333 -17.67 -14.52 -21.15
CA GLU A 333 -18.40 -15.16 -20.05
C GLU A 333 -17.96 -14.61 -18.70
N ILE A 334 -16.65 -14.33 -18.52
CA ILE A 334 -16.10 -13.72 -17.32
C ILE A 334 -16.66 -12.30 -17.16
N SER A 335 -16.68 -11.52 -18.24
CA SER A 335 -17.27 -10.17 -18.25
C SER A 335 -18.81 -10.20 -18.19
N GLY A 336 -19.44 -11.34 -18.44
CA GLY A 336 -20.88 -11.56 -18.31
C GLY A 336 -21.30 -12.15 -16.96
N LEU A 337 -20.37 -12.46 -16.05
CA LEU A 337 -20.72 -13.01 -14.73
C LEU A 337 -21.67 -12.08 -13.97
N GLN A 338 -22.74 -12.65 -13.43
CA GLN A 338 -23.69 -11.90 -12.61
C GLN A 338 -23.09 -11.56 -11.25
N ARG A 339 -23.66 -10.58 -10.56
CA ARG A 339 -23.28 -10.26 -9.19
C ARG A 339 -23.44 -11.48 -8.30
N LEU A 340 -22.51 -11.67 -7.35
CA LEU A 340 -22.44 -12.79 -6.41
C LEU A 340 -22.29 -14.16 -7.09
N HIS A 341 -21.83 -14.18 -8.35
CA HIS A 341 -21.38 -15.37 -9.06
C HIS A 341 -19.87 -15.30 -9.25
N ALA A 342 -19.22 -16.44 -9.16
CA ALA A 342 -17.78 -16.55 -9.24
C ALA A 342 -17.35 -17.88 -9.86
N LEU A 343 -16.10 -17.91 -10.31
CA LEU A 343 -15.39 -19.12 -10.70
C LEU A 343 -14.32 -19.41 -9.64
N LEU A 344 -14.40 -20.55 -9.00
CA LEU A 344 -13.37 -21.06 -8.10
C LEU A 344 -12.43 -21.96 -8.89
N LYS A 345 -11.13 -21.62 -8.85
CA LYS A 345 -10.07 -22.48 -9.40
C LYS A 345 -9.18 -22.97 -8.25
N VAL A 346 -9.05 -24.29 -8.15
CA VAL A 346 -8.11 -24.99 -7.25
C VAL A 346 -7.39 -26.02 -8.08
N ASP A 347 -6.09 -25.86 -8.24
CA ASP A 347 -5.27 -26.65 -9.16
C ASP A 347 -5.87 -26.64 -10.58
N ASN A 348 -6.28 -27.82 -11.09
CA ASN A 348 -6.94 -27.96 -12.39
C ASN A 348 -8.47 -27.99 -12.30
N LEU A 349 -9.04 -27.92 -11.10
CA LEU A 349 -10.49 -27.92 -10.92
C LEU A 349 -11.01 -26.48 -11.03
N VAL A 350 -12.00 -26.27 -11.90
CA VAL A 350 -12.70 -25.01 -12.06
C VAL A 350 -14.19 -25.25 -11.80
N VAL A 351 -14.74 -24.55 -10.81
CA VAL A 351 -16.14 -24.71 -10.39
C VAL A 351 -16.85 -23.34 -10.40
N PRO A 352 -17.90 -23.18 -11.19
CA PRO A 352 -18.78 -22.02 -11.04
C PRO A 352 -19.62 -22.17 -9.77
N PHE A 353 -19.75 -21.06 -9.03
CA PHE A 353 -20.58 -21.04 -7.83
C PHE A 353 -21.22 -19.67 -7.64
N SER A 354 -22.32 -19.66 -6.88
CA SER A 354 -22.96 -18.44 -6.43
C SER A 354 -23.07 -18.44 -4.91
N PHE A 355 -23.12 -17.27 -4.34
CA PHE A 355 -23.25 -17.10 -2.89
C PHE A 355 -24.30 -16.03 -2.58
N PRO A 356 -25.16 -16.25 -1.58
CA PRO A 356 -26.19 -15.28 -1.22
C PRO A 356 -25.54 -14.01 -0.64
N TYR A 357 -26.21 -12.89 -0.89
CA TYR A 357 -25.86 -11.62 -0.25
C TYR A 357 -25.92 -11.76 1.28
N LEU A 358 -24.90 -11.28 1.94
CA LEU A 358 -24.81 -11.22 3.39
C LEU A 358 -24.77 -9.75 3.81
N ALA A 359 -25.84 -9.29 4.44
CA ALA A 359 -25.89 -7.92 4.96
C ALA A 359 -24.87 -7.75 6.10
N PRO A 360 -24.13 -6.64 6.14
CA PRO A 360 -23.24 -6.36 7.26
C PRO A 360 -24.04 -6.05 8.52
N VAL A 361 -23.73 -6.75 9.63
CA VAL A 361 -24.26 -6.44 10.96
C VAL A 361 -23.24 -5.59 11.68
N LYS A 362 -23.44 -4.29 11.71
CA LYS A 362 -22.53 -3.37 12.39
C LYS A 362 -22.77 -3.37 13.88
N THR A 363 -21.81 -3.87 14.64
CA THR A 363 -21.85 -3.95 16.11
C THR A 363 -20.98 -2.89 16.79
N GLN A 364 -20.03 -2.32 16.04
CA GLN A 364 -19.06 -1.33 16.51
C GLN A 364 -18.91 -0.17 15.53
N PRO A 365 -18.53 1.03 15.97
CA PRO A 365 -18.16 2.09 15.05
C PRO A 365 -16.90 1.71 14.28
N GLY A 366 -16.90 1.91 12.96
CA GLY A 366 -15.75 1.61 12.11
C GLY A 366 -14.56 2.53 12.40
N PHE A 367 -14.83 3.79 12.77
CA PHE A 367 -13.82 4.81 13.06
C PHE A 367 -14.32 5.73 14.18
N ILE A 368 -13.45 6.02 15.14
CA ILE A 368 -13.69 6.99 16.22
C ILE A 368 -12.55 8.01 16.15
N PRO A 369 -12.83 9.27 15.74
CA PRO A 369 -11.78 10.26 15.56
C PRO A 369 -10.98 10.53 16.85
N ARG A 370 -9.66 10.52 16.75
CA ARG A 370 -8.77 11.03 17.78
C ARG A 370 -8.58 12.54 17.60
N GLU A 371 -8.73 13.29 18.68
CA GLU A 371 -8.42 14.71 18.69
C GLU A 371 -6.90 14.91 18.60
N ILE A 372 -6.44 15.40 17.46
CA ILE A 372 -5.05 15.80 17.27
C ILE A 372 -4.96 17.28 17.56
N LYS A 373 -4.40 17.63 18.71
CA LYS A 373 -4.12 19.04 19.03
C LYS A 373 -3.11 19.59 18.03
N PRO A 374 -3.43 20.69 17.34
CA PRO A 374 -2.46 21.32 16.45
C PRO A 374 -1.21 21.68 17.28
N ARG A 375 -0.03 21.28 16.78
CA ARG A 375 1.21 21.79 17.36
C ARG A 375 1.23 23.29 17.08
N VAL A 376 1.12 24.08 18.13
CA VAL A 376 1.43 25.51 18.08
C VAL A 376 2.94 25.56 17.85
N VAL A 377 3.36 25.80 16.62
CA VAL A 377 4.72 26.20 16.33
C VAL A 377 4.80 27.63 16.88
N GLU A 378 5.41 27.82 18.04
CA GLU A 378 5.87 29.14 18.45
C GLU A 378 6.90 29.56 17.39
N ILE A 379 6.42 30.35 16.44
CA ILE A 379 7.32 31.06 15.53
C ILE A 379 8.01 32.09 16.44
N GLU A 380 9.22 31.79 16.91
CA GLU A 380 10.08 32.81 17.46
C GLU A 380 10.11 33.91 16.43
N LYS A 381 9.43 35.03 16.77
CA LYS A 381 9.52 36.24 15.98
C LYS A 381 10.99 36.65 15.98
N ARG A 382 11.69 36.33 14.90
CA ARG A 382 13.00 36.92 14.67
C ARG A 382 12.85 38.43 14.93
N PRO A 383 13.66 39.00 15.81
CA PRO A 383 13.65 40.48 15.99
C PRO A 383 13.87 41.06 14.58
N ALA A 384 12.98 41.95 14.20
CA ALA A 384 13.09 42.63 12.92
C ALA A 384 14.49 43.28 12.85
N GLN A 385 15.34 42.79 11.96
CA GLN A 385 16.56 43.50 11.63
C GLN A 385 16.14 44.88 11.09
N PRO A 386 16.64 45.97 11.65
CA PRO A 386 16.35 47.29 11.09
C PRO A 386 16.84 47.29 9.64
N SER A 387 15.95 47.61 8.72
CA SER A 387 16.28 47.68 7.30
C SER A 387 17.37 48.75 7.10
N ALA A 388 18.50 48.33 6.54
CA ALA A 388 19.61 49.21 6.16
C ALA A 388 19.27 50.24 5.05
N LEU A 389 18.00 50.41 4.73
CA LEU A 389 17.47 51.33 3.69
C LEU A 389 16.97 52.64 4.24
N ALA A 390 17.15 52.95 5.54
CA ALA A 390 16.66 54.18 6.15
C ALA A 390 17.80 55.21 6.46
N GLN A 391 18.97 55.04 5.90
CA GLN A 391 20.05 56.03 6.01
C GLN A 391 20.54 56.36 4.62
N GLU A 392 19.92 57.33 3.95
CA GLU A 392 20.48 58.24 2.96
C GLU A 392 19.37 58.96 2.19
N ILE A 393 18.65 59.81 2.92
CA ILE A 393 18.01 60.96 2.30
C ILE A 393 18.40 62.20 3.15
N ARG A 394 19.58 62.77 2.82
CA ARG A 394 19.86 64.17 3.17
C ARG A 394 19.31 65.04 2.08
N PRO A 395 18.57 66.16 2.38
CA PRO A 395 18.15 67.09 1.37
C PRO A 395 19.35 67.88 0.82
N ARG A 396 19.52 67.90 -0.49
CA ARG A 396 20.41 68.86 -1.12
C ARG A 396 19.68 70.20 -1.21
N GLU A 397 20.30 71.21 -0.63
CA GLU A 397 19.95 72.59 -0.78
C GLU A 397 20.07 73.05 -2.21
N SER A 398 19.18 73.95 -2.60
CA SER A 398 19.05 74.63 -3.85
C SER A 398 20.19 75.57 -4.09
N GLU A 399 20.88 75.53 -5.21
CA GLU A 399 21.52 76.69 -5.81
C GLU A 399 21.08 76.83 -7.28
N ASN A 400 20.71 78.08 -7.53
CA ASN A 400 20.18 78.70 -8.77
C ASN A 400 21.17 78.67 -9.91
N SER A 401 20.69 78.63 -11.09
CA SER A 401 20.60 79.64 -12.10
C SER A 401 21.02 79.20 -13.49
N GLU A 402 20.16 79.59 -14.42
CA GLU A 402 20.39 80.09 -15.77
C GLU A 402 20.93 79.19 -16.86
N GLY A 403 20.14 79.15 -17.96
CA GLY A 403 20.68 79.15 -19.29
C GLY A 403 20.02 78.23 -20.31
N ILE A 404 18.94 78.71 -20.88
CA ILE A 404 18.61 78.90 -22.32
C ILE A 404 18.90 77.73 -23.30
N ALA A 405 17.84 77.42 -24.01
CA ALA A 405 17.60 77.18 -25.44
C ALA A 405 17.55 75.79 -26.02
N ALA A 406 16.35 75.50 -26.44
CA ALA A 406 15.94 75.11 -27.83
C ALA A 406 16.43 73.80 -28.41
N GLY A 407 15.46 72.97 -28.80
CA GLY A 407 15.53 72.42 -30.12
C GLY A 407 15.25 70.91 -30.26
N GLN A 408 14.02 70.69 -30.71
CA GLN A 408 13.64 69.64 -31.69
C GLN A 408 13.48 68.20 -31.22
N GLU A 409 12.26 67.80 -31.18
CA GLU A 409 11.72 66.49 -31.59
C GLU A 409 12.00 66.15 -33.05
N PRO A 410 11.49 65.04 -33.57
CA PRO A 410 11.37 63.66 -33.17
C PRO A 410 11.90 62.70 -34.28
N TYR A 411 11.77 61.38 -34.14
CA TYR A 411 11.19 60.41 -35.09
C TYR A 411 11.52 58.97 -34.69
N PHE A 412 10.45 58.23 -34.54
CA PHE A 412 10.16 56.87 -35.03
C PHE A 412 11.32 56.03 -35.61
N GLU A 413 11.57 54.84 -35.12
CA GLU A 413 11.05 53.56 -35.58
C GLU A 413 11.16 52.47 -34.52
#